data_f05a4aecfd24b14371f841198accd782
#
_entry.id   f05a4aecfd24b14371f841198accd782
#
_cell.length_a   1.000
_cell.length_b   1.000
_cell.length_c   1.000
_cell.angle_alpha   90.00
_cell.angle_beta   90.00
_cell.angle_gamma   90.00
#
_symmetry.space_group_name_H-M   'P 1'
#
loop_
_entity.id
_entity.type
_entity.pdbx_description
1 polymer ?
#
loop_
_entity_poly.entity_id
_entity_poly.type
_entity_poly.pdbx_seq_one_letter_code
_entity_poly.pdbx_strand_id
1 'polypeptide(L)'
;MSVTITELARELNISHSTVSRVLNGRIKGRVHPEIANRIFALAHERGYTPNPHARCLKTGRSGIIGLVVGGISERYSGCYAQALLNEAEKYGLRLVISTTNYGRERERKCLEDLLHFHVDGVIYPLYFDPESSYYQELRERRFPLLNFGNGDFSSVNYDYTAAFGRMFQEFRSRGHAGVTLLTWPYDRQVDLFRQMAEENGFEVETVGFDSDNRHDGKAFEELLRRGTRALYTNSYVELAGLLDYCRCRGTAAPDCACTYTLPFEYLSDPAVIGMIHAPLRERVENEIGLLRLLIEDSAREREGR
;
A
#
# COMPACT_ATOMS: atom_id res chain seq x y z
N MET A 1 -8.13 4.58 37.54
CA MET A 1 -9.33 4.42 36.67
C MET A 1 -9.37 5.55 35.70
N SER A 2 -9.64 5.29 34.40
CA SER A 2 -9.74 6.34 33.40
C SER A 2 -11.05 7.10 33.56
N VAL A 3 -11.00 8.44 33.55
CA VAL A 3 -12.18 9.31 33.64
C VAL A 3 -13.08 9.07 32.42
N THR A 4 -14.39 9.07 32.66
CA THR A 4 -15.40 8.80 31.62
C THR A 4 -16.17 10.07 31.24
N ILE A 5 -16.78 10.09 30.05
CA ILE A 5 -17.68 11.18 29.62
C ILE A 5 -18.83 11.38 30.63
N THR A 6 -19.32 10.31 31.23
CA THR A 6 -20.40 10.34 32.21
C THR A 6 -19.98 11.08 33.49
N GLU A 7 -18.75 10.89 33.96
CA GLU A 7 -18.21 11.61 35.10
C GLU A 7 -18.03 13.10 34.81
N LEU A 8 -17.47 13.45 33.64
CA LEU A 8 -17.34 14.84 33.20
C LEU A 8 -18.72 15.51 33.09
N ALA A 9 -19.70 14.82 32.54
CA ALA A 9 -21.08 15.33 32.40
C ALA A 9 -21.72 15.62 33.75
N ARG A 10 -21.55 14.70 34.73
CA ARG A 10 -22.03 14.84 36.08
C ARG A 10 -21.38 16.02 36.83
N GLU A 11 -20.05 16.14 36.73
CA GLU A 11 -19.29 17.21 37.39
C GLU A 11 -19.62 18.61 36.85
N LEU A 12 -19.86 18.73 35.55
CA LEU A 12 -20.25 20.00 34.90
C LEU A 12 -21.76 20.28 34.98
N ASN A 13 -22.56 19.34 35.47
CA ASN A 13 -24.02 19.37 35.44
C ASN A 13 -24.58 19.61 34.03
N ILE A 14 -24.00 18.93 33.03
CA ILE A 14 -24.35 19.04 31.62
C ILE A 14 -24.72 17.66 31.08
N SER A 15 -25.55 17.59 30.04
CA SER A 15 -25.93 16.32 29.46
C SER A 15 -24.75 15.57 28.87
N HIS A 16 -24.70 14.23 29.02
CA HIS A 16 -23.72 13.37 28.40
C HIS A 16 -23.59 13.62 26.90
N SER A 17 -24.72 13.87 26.21
CA SER A 17 -24.74 14.16 24.76
C SER A 17 -24.03 15.46 24.40
N THR A 18 -24.13 16.48 25.27
CA THR A 18 -23.43 17.76 25.07
C THR A 18 -21.93 17.61 25.25
N VAL A 19 -21.48 16.94 26.32
CA VAL A 19 -20.06 16.65 26.57
C VAL A 19 -19.47 15.82 25.42
N SER A 20 -20.16 14.75 25.04
CA SER A 20 -19.74 13.89 23.92
C SER A 20 -19.63 14.68 22.60
N ARG A 21 -20.56 15.59 22.33
CA ARG A 21 -20.54 16.41 21.11
C ARG A 21 -19.36 17.37 21.08
N VAL A 22 -19.06 18.03 22.19
CA VAL A 22 -17.92 18.96 22.32
C VAL A 22 -16.60 18.22 22.15
N LEU A 23 -16.40 17.12 22.87
CA LEU A 23 -15.17 16.34 22.82
C LEU A 23 -14.92 15.67 21.47
N ASN A 24 -15.97 15.49 20.65
CA ASN A 24 -15.87 14.98 19.28
C ASN A 24 -15.85 16.11 18.21
N GLY A 25 -15.66 17.36 18.60
CA GLY A 25 -15.52 18.50 17.66
C GLY A 25 -16.80 18.92 16.93
N ARG A 26 -17.97 18.37 17.31
CA ARG A 26 -19.26 18.66 16.67
C ARG A 26 -19.94 19.89 17.30
N ILE A 27 -19.20 21.00 17.38
CA ILE A 27 -19.60 22.21 18.15
C ILE A 27 -20.44 23.18 17.31
N LYS A 28 -20.27 23.23 15.98
CA LYS A 28 -20.84 24.28 15.11
C LYS A 28 -22.33 24.50 15.36
N GLY A 29 -22.68 25.70 15.93
CA GLY A 29 -24.05 26.21 16.09
C GLY A 29 -24.93 25.52 17.15
N ARG A 30 -24.39 24.56 17.95
CA ARG A 30 -25.17 23.74 18.88
C ARG A 30 -24.73 23.80 20.34
N VAL A 31 -23.58 24.38 20.64
CA VAL A 31 -23.04 24.53 22.00
C VAL A 31 -22.39 25.89 22.13
N HIS A 32 -22.72 26.60 23.22
CA HIS A 32 -22.13 27.91 23.50
C HIS A 32 -20.62 27.76 23.73
N PRO A 33 -19.77 28.71 23.23
CA PRO A 33 -18.31 28.61 23.35
C PRO A 33 -17.81 28.47 24.80
N GLU A 34 -18.41 29.15 25.74
CA GLU A 34 -18.04 29.05 27.17
C GLU A 34 -18.26 27.66 27.74
N ILE A 35 -19.36 27.01 27.36
CA ILE A 35 -19.64 25.63 27.77
C ILE A 35 -18.61 24.68 27.14
N ALA A 36 -18.28 24.88 25.88
CA ALA A 36 -17.26 24.08 25.22
C ALA A 36 -15.89 24.21 25.90
N ASN A 37 -15.48 25.46 26.22
CA ASN A 37 -14.22 25.71 26.91
C ASN A 37 -14.16 25.07 28.30
N ARG A 38 -15.26 25.14 29.07
CA ARG A 38 -15.36 24.47 30.39
C ARG A 38 -15.23 22.95 30.26
N ILE A 39 -15.83 22.34 29.23
CA ILE A 39 -15.70 20.92 28.98
C ILE A 39 -14.26 20.53 28.64
N PHE A 40 -13.59 21.29 27.76
CA PHE A 40 -12.19 21.04 27.41
C PHE A 40 -11.26 21.22 28.62
N ALA A 41 -11.45 22.26 29.42
CA ALA A 41 -10.65 22.53 30.60
C ALA A 41 -10.75 21.39 31.61
N LEU A 42 -11.97 20.95 31.94
CA LEU A 42 -12.17 19.85 32.88
C LEU A 42 -11.65 18.52 32.31
N ALA A 43 -11.85 18.24 31.02
CA ALA A 43 -11.33 17.05 30.37
C ALA A 43 -9.80 16.99 30.47
N HIS A 44 -9.13 18.13 30.23
CA HIS A 44 -7.68 18.24 30.37
C HIS A 44 -7.22 18.08 31.82
N GLU A 45 -7.85 18.77 32.78
CA GLU A 45 -7.56 18.68 34.22
C GLU A 45 -7.68 17.25 34.75
N ARG A 46 -8.71 16.53 34.32
CA ARG A 46 -8.99 15.16 34.75
C ARG A 46 -8.22 14.10 33.94
N GLY A 47 -7.39 14.49 32.98
CA GLY A 47 -6.66 13.57 32.11
C GLY A 47 -7.60 12.67 31.29
N TYR A 48 -8.76 13.20 30.89
CA TYR A 48 -9.70 12.43 30.07
C TYR A 48 -9.10 12.17 28.69
N THR A 49 -9.02 10.92 28.32
CA THR A 49 -8.65 10.48 26.98
C THR A 49 -9.86 9.82 26.32
N PRO A 50 -10.30 10.28 25.13
CA PRO A 50 -11.37 9.61 24.40
C PRO A 50 -11.08 8.12 24.23
N ASN A 51 -12.03 7.28 24.65
CA ASN A 51 -11.87 5.84 24.47
C ASN A 51 -12.20 5.44 23.01
N PRO A 52 -11.23 5.01 22.21
CA PRO A 52 -11.46 4.61 20.81
C PRO A 52 -12.45 3.45 20.69
N HIS A 53 -12.43 2.51 21.64
CA HIS A 53 -13.34 1.36 21.65
C HIS A 53 -14.80 1.78 21.89
N ALA A 54 -15.04 2.71 22.80
CA ALA A 54 -16.39 3.25 23.04
C ALA A 54 -16.91 4.03 21.81
N ARG A 55 -16.02 4.72 21.09
CA ARG A 55 -16.35 5.38 19.82
C ARG A 55 -16.68 4.34 18.74
N CYS A 56 -15.88 3.32 18.62
CA CYS A 56 -16.08 2.22 17.67
C CYS A 56 -17.44 1.53 17.88
N LEU A 57 -17.77 1.18 19.14
CA LEU A 57 -19.06 0.58 19.49
C LEU A 57 -20.25 1.46 19.11
N LYS A 58 -20.13 2.79 19.24
CA LYS A 58 -21.21 3.73 18.93
C LYS A 58 -21.35 4.04 17.43
N THR A 59 -20.26 4.07 16.70
CA THR A 59 -20.21 4.50 15.29
C THR A 59 -20.06 3.34 14.33
N GLY A 60 -19.77 2.14 14.81
CA GLY A 60 -19.37 0.99 14.01
C GLY A 60 -18.02 1.17 13.30
N ARG A 61 -17.26 2.25 13.63
CA ARG A 61 -16.00 2.61 12.96
C ARG A 61 -14.88 2.89 13.95
N SER A 62 -13.71 2.33 13.71
CA SER A 62 -12.51 2.56 14.50
C SER A 62 -11.79 3.85 14.15
N GLY A 63 -11.89 4.29 12.89
CA GLY A 63 -11.07 5.35 12.32
C GLY A 63 -9.64 4.87 12.03
N ILE A 64 -9.42 3.56 11.95
CA ILE A 64 -8.12 2.95 11.66
C ILE A 64 -8.20 2.23 10.32
N ILE A 65 -7.21 2.41 9.48
CA ILE A 65 -7.02 1.65 8.25
C ILE A 65 -5.71 0.87 8.32
N GLY A 66 -5.68 -0.29 7.68
CA GLY A 66 -4.49 -1.13 7.57
C GLY A 66 -3.74 -0.89 6.27
N LEU A 67 -2.42 -0.95 6.34
CA LEU A 67 -1.53 -1.07 5.18
C LEU A 67 -0.70 -2.34 5.34
N VAL A 68 -0.72 -3.21 4.34
CA VAL A 68 0.17 -4.36 4.28
C VAL A 68 1.21 -4.12 3.20
N VAL A 69 2.48 -4.32 3.51
CA VAL A 69 3.60 -4.18 2.57
C VAL A 69 4.58 -5.34 2.72
N GLY A 70 5.40 -5.58 1.71
CA GLY A 70 6.44 -6.63 1.77
C GLY A 70 7.47 -6.35 2.85
N GLY A 71 8.09 -5.17 2.82
CA GLY A 71 9.05 -4.72 3.82
C GLY A 71 9.06 -3.20 3.93
N ILE A 72 9.13 -2.66 5.14
CA ILE A 72 9.13 -1.21 5.37
C ILE A 72 10.52 -0.57 5.21
N SER A 73 11.58 -1.37 5.29
CA SER A 73 12.95 -0.91 5.05
C SER A 73 13.22 -0.54 3.59
N GLU A 74 12.38 -0.97 2.69
CA GLU A 74 12.47 -0.63 1.29
C GLU A 74 12.07 0.83 1.06
N ARG A 75 12.91 1.57 0.34
CA ARG A 75 12.71 3.00 0.09
C ARG A 75 11.31 3.33 -0.45
N TYR A 76 10.84 2.56 -1.43
CA TYR A 76 9.50 2.79 -2.00
C TYR A 76 8.41 2.54 -0.96
N SER A 77 8.44 1.41 -0.27
CA SER A 77 7.46 1.06 0.76
C SER A 77 7.42 2.08 1.90
N GLY A 78 8.59 2.58 2.32
CA GLY A 78 8.68 3.64 3.33
C GLY A 78 8.11 4.97 2.85
N CYS A 79 8.45 5.42 1.65
CA CYS A 79 7.89 6.64 1.05
C CYS A 79 6.37 6.52 0.83
N TYR A 80 5.92 5.37 0.37
CA TYR A 80 4.51 5.09 0.15
C TYR A 80 3.71 5.08 1.46
N ALA A 81 4.21 4.40 2.48
CA ALA A 81 3.59 4.38 3.80
C ALA A 81 3.50 5.80 4.42
N GLN A 82 4.56 6.60 4.28
CA GLN A 82 4.56 7.99 4.75
C GLN A 82 3.55 8.85 3.98
N ALA A 83 3.46 8.70 2.66
CA ALA A 83 2.51 9.44 1.84
C ALA A 83 1.07 9.06 2.20
N LEU A 84 0.78 7.76 2.38
CA LEU A 84 -0.52 7.26 2.82
C LEU A 84 -0.90 7.78 4.21
N LEU A 85 0.05 7.79 5.15
CA LEU A 85 -0.17 8.32 6.50
C LEU A 85 -0.59 9.78 6.44
N ASN A 86 0.17 10.62 5.70
CA ASN A 86 -0.12 12.04 5.53
C ASN A 86 -1.49 12.28 4.87
N GLU A 87 -1.87 11.44 3.89
CA GLU A 87 -3.16 11.54 3.21
C GLU A 87 -4.31 11.11 4.12
N ALA A 88 -4.16 9.98 4.84
CA ALA A 88 -5.15 9.46 5.77
C ALA A 88 -5.47 10.45 6.90
N GLU A 89 -4.45 11.15 7.43
CA GLU A 89 -4.61 12.15 8.48
C GLU A 89 -5.55 13.30 8.08
N LYS A 90 -5.59 13.71 6.81
CA LYS A 90 -6.51 14.76 6.32
C LYS A 90 -7.98 14.40 6.56
N TYR A 91 -8.28 13.11 6.65
CA TYR A 91 -9.62 12.57 6.88
C TYR A 91 -9.83 12.04 8.30
N GLY A 92 -8.87 12.28 9.20
CA GLY A 92 -8.92 11.79 10.58
C GLY A 92 -8.78 10.28 10.72
N LEU A 93 -8.21 9.63 9.71
CA LEU A 93 -7.89 8.20 9.73
C LEU A 93 -6.48 7.98 10.28
N ARG A 94 -6.29 6.86 10.97
CA ARG A 94 -5.00 6.39 11.47
C ARG A 94 -4.55 5.19 10.65
N LEU A 95 -3.25 5.10 10.39
CA LEU A 95 -2.66 4.01 9.64
C LEU A 95 -1.95 3.02 10.57
N VAL A 96 -2.29 1.74 10.43
CA VAL A 96 -1.55 0.61 11.02
C VAL A 96 -0.84 -0.13 9.90
N ILE A 97 0.46 -0.32 10.04
CA ILE A 97 1.30 -0.95 9.01
C ILE A 97 1.70 -2.34 9.47
N SER A 98 1.50 -3.33 8.60
CA SER A 98 1.95 -4.70 8.79
C SER A 98 2.89 -5.11 7.66
N THR A 99 3.93 -5.89 7.97
CA THR A 99 4.93 -6.34 6.99
C THR A 99 4.91 -7.85 6.83
N THR A 100 4.83 -8.32 5.58
CA THR A 100 4.80 -9.75 5.26
C THR A 100 6.18 -10.38 5.18
N ASN A 101 7.23 -9.56 5.02
CA ASN A 101 8.57 -9.99 4.63
C ASN A 101 8.53 -10.94 3.42
N TYR A 102 7.56 -10.71 2.52
CA TYR A 102 7.31 -11.52 1.31
C TYR A 102 6.98 -13.00 1.58
N GLY A 103 6.53 -13.33 2.80
CA GLY A 103 6.15 -14.68 3.18
C GLY A 103 4.64 -14.92 3.07
N ARG A 104 4.22 -15.99 2.39
CA ARG A 104 2.82 -16.35 2.18
C ARG A 104 2.03 -16.51 3.49
N GLU A 105 2.58 -17.23 4.45
CA GLU A 105 1.92 -17.44 5.74
C GLU A 105 1.79 -16.13 6.54
N ARG A 106 2.81 -15.28 6.46
CA ARG A 106 2.79 -13.96 7.13
C ARG A 106 1.78 -13.02 6.50
N GLU A 107 1.56 -13.13 5.21
CA GLU A 107 0.57 -12.35 4.48
C GLU A 107 -0.82 -12.52 5.09
N ARG A 108 -1.26 -13.77 5.19
CA ARG A 108 -2.54 -14.10 5.82
C ARG A 108 -2.61 -13.62 7.27
N LYS A 109 -1.55 -13.88 8.05
CA LYS A 109 -1.49 -13.46 9.46
C LYS A 109 -1.57 -11.95 9.62
N CYS A 110 -0.87 -11.16 8.80
CA CYS A 110 -0.95 -9.70 8.83
C CYS A 110 -2.39 -9.21 8.63
N LEU A 111 -3.11 -9.82 7.71
CA LEU A 111 -4.50 -9.45 7.45
C LEU A 111 -5.42 -9.87 8.60
N GLU A 112 -5.26 -11.07 9.15
CA GLU A 112 -5.99 -11.53 10.34
C GLU A 112 -5.76 -10.60 11.54
N ASP A 113 -4.51 -10.22 11.82
CA ASP A 113 -4.16 -9.30 12.90
C ASP A 113 -4.82 -7.92 12.71
N LEU A 114 -4.82 -7.37 11.49
CA LEU A 114 -5.49 -6.11 11.18
C LEU A 114 -7.01 -6.20 11.42
N LEU A 115 -7.65 -7.32 11.05
CA LEU A 115 -9.06 -7.55 11.32
C LEU A 115 -9.35 -7.63 12.83
N HIS A 116 -8.47 -8.26 13.60
CA HIS A 116 -8.58 -8.27 15.06
C HIS A 116 -8.42 -6.87 15.68
N PHE A 117 -7.65 -5.98 15.07
CA PHE A 117 -7.58 -4.56 15.44
C PHE A 117 -8.82 -3.76 15.04
N HIS A 118 -9.83 -4.41 14.44
CA HIS A 118 -11.05 -3.77 13.96
C HIS A 118 -10.79 -2.59 13.03
N VAL A 119 -9.84 -2.74 12.10
CA VAL A 119 -9.61 -1.72 11.08
C VAL A 119 -10.84 -1.57 10.19
N ASP A 120 -11.12 -0.35 9.76
CA ASP A 120 -12.29 -0.04 8.92
C ASP A 120 -12.10 -0.50 7.47
N GLY A 121 -10.85 -0.64 7.03
CA GLY A 121 -10.48 -1.13 5.71
C GLY A 121 -8.98 -1.36 5.61
N VAL A 122 -8.54 -1.99 4.53
CA VAL A 122 -7.14 -2.37 4.31
C VAL A 122 -6.71 -2.03 2.89
N ILE A 123 -5.51 -1.47 2.76
CA ILE A 123 -4.78 -1.34 1.50
C ILE A 123 -3.72 -2.45 1.49
N TYR A 124 -3.77 -3.29 0.46
CA TYR A 124 -3.08 -4.56 0.50
C TYR A 124 -2.62 -5.02 -0.88
N PRO A 125 -1.33 -5.17 -1.13
CA PRO A 125 -0.85 -5.86 -2.31
C PRO A 125 -1.05 -7.37 -2.13
N LEU A 126 -1.82 -8.00 -3.00
CA LEU A 126 -1.89 -9.47 -3.06
C LEU A 126 -0.65 -9.98 -3.82
N TYR A 127 0.24 -10.62 -3.10
CA TYR A 127 1.41 -11.28 -3.70
C TYR A 127 1.18 -12.77 -3.96
N PHE A 128 0.15 -13.35 -3.31
CA PHE A 128 -0.12 -14.77 -3.35
C PHE A 128 -1.55 -15.04 -3.81
N ASP A 129 -2.03 -16.24 -3.63
CA ASP A 129 -3.25 -16.77 -4.19
C ASP A 129 -4.51 -15.92 -3.88
N PRO A 130 -5.02 -15.12 -4.84
CA PRO A 130 -6.22 -14.31 -4.65
C PRO A 130 -7.50 -15.14 -4.58
N GLU A 131 -7.45 -16.41 -5.01
CA GLU A 131 -8.60 -17.33 -5.03
C GLU A 131 -8.72 -18.17 -3.76
N SER A 132 -7.85 -17.93 -2.77
CA SER A 132 -7.95 -18.64 -1.49
C SER A 132 -9.32 -18.41 -0.82
N SER A 133 -9.83 -19.42 -0.12
CA SER A 133 -11.11 -19.34 0.59
C SER A 133 -11.19 -18.17 1.57
N TYR A 134 -10.06 -17.76 2.12
CA TYR A 134 -9.97 -16.65 3.05
C TYR A 134 -10.29 -15.30 2.38
N TYR A 135 -9.76 -15.05 1.18
CA TYR A 135 -10.08 -13.83 0.43
C TYR A 135 -11.51 -13.86 -0.11
N GLN A 136 -12.02 -15.03 -0.49
CA GLN A 136 -13.42 -15.19 -0.86
C GLN A 136 -14.35 -14.82 0.29
N GLU A 137 -14.06 -15.22 1.52
CA GLU A 137 -14.83 -14.85 2.70
C GLU A 137 -14.85 -13.33 2.94
N LEU A 138 -13.72 -12.64 2.78
CA LEU A 138 -13.64 -11.18 2.88
C LEU A 138 -14.47 -10.49 1.79
N ARG A 139 -14.47 -11.04 0.60
CA ARG A 139 -15.24 -10.58 -0.56
C ARG A 139 -16.74 -10.71 -0.30
N GLU A 140 -17.19 -11.87 0.17
CA GLU A 140 -18.58 -12.12 0.54
C GLU A 140 -19.07 -11.18 1.65
N ARG A 141 -18.21 -10.88 2.60
CA ARG A 141 -18.48 -9.90 3.69
C ARG A 141 -18.39 -8.45 3.22
N ARG A 142 -18.02 -8.21 1.95
CA ARG A 142 -17.77 -6.87 1.40
C ARG A 142 -16.85 -6.02 2.29
N PHE A 143 -15.83 -6.68 2.83
CA PHE A 143 -14.84 -5.97 3.63
C PHE A 143 -14.09 -4.95 2.77
N PRO A 144 -13.96 -3.67 3.21
CA PRO A 144 -13.25 -2.64 2.46
C PRO A 144 -11.78 -2.98 2.27
N LEU A 145 -11.44 -3.56 1.12
CA LEU A 145 -10.10 -3.97 0.77
C LEU A 145 -9.73 -3.40 -0.60
N LEU A 146 -8.61 -2.69 -0.65
CA LEU A 146 -7.97 -2.28 -1.90
C LEU A 146 -6.80 -3.19 -2.20
N ASN A 147 -6.73 -3.63 -3.45
CA ASN A 147 -5.67 -4.48 -3.94
C ASN A 147 -4.91 -3.81 -5.07
N PHE A 148 -3.62 -4.08 -5.21
CA PHE A 148 -2.78 -3.67 -6.34
C PHE A 148 -2.60 -4.75 -7.40
N GLY A 149 -3.03 -5.96 -7.11
CA GLY A 149 -2.84 -7.13 -7.96
C GLY A 149 -4.11 -7.59 -8.67
N ASN A 150 -4.09 -8.82 -9.15
CA ASN A 150 -5.21 -9.48 -9.80
C ASN A 150 -6.30 -9.87 -8.79
N GLY A 151 -7.55 -9.79 -9.19
CA GLY A 151 -8.69 -10.21 -8.40
C GLY A 151 -9.87 -9.23 -8.49
N ASP A 152 -11.02 -9.64 -7.94
CA ASP A 152 -12.27 -8.85 -7.97
C ASP A 152 -12.32 -7.78 -6.87
N PHE A 153 -11.20 -7.45 -6.27
CA PHE A 153 -11.10 -6.36 -5.30
C PHE A 153 -10.94 -5.02 -6.00
N SER A 154 -11.46 -3.97 -5.38
CA SER A 154 -11.26 -2.61 -5.87
C SER A 154 -9.78 -2.27 -5.96
N SER A 155 -9.36 -1.65 -7.05
CA SER A 155 -7.96 -1.27 -7.26
C SER A 155 -7.87 0.10 -7.94
N VAL A 156 -6.75 0.78 -7.69
CA VAL A 156 -6.37 2.00 -8.41
C VAL A 156 -5.37 1.60 -9.48
N ASN A 157 -5.75 1.75 -10.74
CA ASN A 157 -4.92 1.41 -11.88
C ASN A 157 -4.25 2.69 -12.44
N TYR A 158 -3.01 2.54 -12.89
CA TYR A 158 -2.26 3.57 -13.57
C TYR A 158 -1.99 3.16 -15.01
N ASP A 159 -2.05 4.13 -15.91
CA ASP A 159 -1.69 3.93 -17.30
C ASP A 159 -0.17 4.07 -17.45
N TYR A 160 0.51 2.94 -17.64
CA TYR A 160 1.95 2.89 -17.90
C TYR A 160 2.30 2.84 -19.38
N THR A 161 1.33 2.89 -20.30
CA THR A 161 1.51 2.70 -21.74
C THR A 161 2.58 3.63 -22.31
N ALA A 162 2.47 4.93 -22.05
CA ALA A 162 3.45 5.90 -22.54
C ALA A 162 4.86 5.70 -21.95
N ALA A 163 4.94 5.23 -20.70
CA ALA A 163 6.22 4.99 -20.05
C ALA A 163 6.89 3.72 -20.60
N PHE A 164 6.15 2.66 -20.82
CA PHE A 164 6.65 1.45 -21.48
C PHE A 164 7.07 1.74 -22.92
N GLY A 165 6.29 2.52 -23.68
CA GLY A 165 6.66 2.92 -25.03
C GLY A 165 8.04 3.60 -25.08
N ARG A 166 8.32 4.56 -24.19
CA ARG A 166 9.64 5.21 -24.10
C ARG A 166 10.74 4.23 -23.70
N MET A 167 10.48 3.33 -22.78
CA MET A 167 11.43 2.30 -22.35
C MET A 167 11.81 1.38 -23.52
N PHE A 168 10.84 0.88 -24.29
CA PHE A 168 11.12 0.05 -25.46
C PHE A 168 11.88 0.82 -26.56
N GLN A 169 11.61 2.11 -26.75
CA GLN A 169 12.42 2.95 -27.65
C GLN A 169 13.87 3.02 -27.19
N GLU A 170 14.11 3.17 -25.89
CA GLU A 170 15.48 3.20 -25.33
C GLU A 170 16.18 1.84 -25.51
N PHE A 171 15.53 0.72 -25.22
CA PHE A 171 16.10 -0.61 -25.49
C PHE A 171 16.44 -0.79 -26.98
N ARG A 172 15.56 -0.34 -27.88
CA ARG A 172 15.80 -0.41 -29.32
C ARG A 172 16.97 0.46 -29.75
N SER A 173 17.12 1.66 -29.20
CA SER A 173 18.23 2.56 -29.50
C SER A 173 19.60 1.94 -29.15
N ARG A 174 19.61 1.02 -28.18
CA ARG A 174 20.79 0.24 -27.78
C ARG A 174 20.95 -1.09 -28.51
N GLY A 175 20.12 -1.33 -29.51
CA GLY A 175 20.22 -2.50 -30.40
C GLY A 175 19.59 -3.76 -29.85
N HIS A 176 18.69 -3.67 -28.88
CA HIS A 176 17.96 -4.82 -28.35
C HIS A 176 16.70 -5.09 -29.18
N ALA A 177 16.44 -6.38 -29.46
CA ALA A 177 15.22 -6.89 -30.09
C ALA A 177 14.41 -7.79 -29.14
N GLY A 178 14.97 -8.14 -27.98
CA GLY A 178 14.33 -8.91 -26.93
C GLY A 178 14.63 -8.33 -25.57
N VAL A 179 13.77 -8.62 -24.60
CA VAL A 179 13.89 -8.19 -23.21
C VAL A 179 13.50 -9.31 -22.27
N THR A 180 14.27 -9.52 -21.22
CA THR A 180 13.91 -10.42 -20.14
C THR A 180 13.06 -9.70 -19.12
N LEU A 181 11.87 -10.19 -18.87
CA LEU A 181 10.99 -9.74 -17.81
C LEU A 181 11.30 -10.54 -16.53
N LEU A 182 11.78 -9.85 -15.52
CA LEU A 182 12.04 -10.39 -14.20
C LEU A 182 10.92 -9.95 -13.26
N THR A 183 10.06 -10.88 -12.84
CA THR A 183 8.81 -10.51 -12.17
C THR A 183 8.39 -11.51 -11.10
N TRP A 184 7.53 -11.03 -10.20
CA TRP A 184 6.76 -11.84 -9.27
C TRP A 184 5.55 -12.47 -9.97
N PRO A 185 5.13 -13.67 -9.56
CA PRO A 185 3.83 -14.21 -9.95
C PRO A 185 2.73 -13.21 -9.53
N TYR A 186 1.67 -13.07 -10.35
CA TYR A 186 0.46 -12.28 -10.04
C TYR A 186 0.56 -10.74 -10.19
N ASP A 187 1.56 -10.20 -10.89
CA ASP A 187 1.59 -8.77 -11.18
C ASP A 187 0.82 -8.42 -12.47
N ARG A 188 -0.18 -7.55 -12.36
CA ARG A 188 -0.96 -7.04 -13.51
C ARG A 188 -0.13 -6.27 -14.52
N GLN A 189 0.98 -5.69 -14.10
CA GLN A 189 1.87 -4.97 -15.03
C GLN A 189 2.52 -5.93 -16.03
N VAL A 190 2.59 -7.21 -15.72
CA VAL A 190 3.15 -8.24 -16.60
C VAL A 190 2.39 -8.35 -17.90
N ASP A 191 1.06 -8.37 -17.84
CA ASP A 191 0.22 -8.51 -19.03
C ASP A 191 0.32 -7.25 -19.91
N LEU A 192 0.24 -6.07 -19.30
CA LEU A 192 0.45 -4.82 -20.01
C LEU A 192 1.86 -4.73 -20.61
N PHE A 193 2.89 -5.13 -19.85
CA PHE A 193 4.24 -5.14 -20.34
C PHE A 193 4.40 -6.06 -21.55
N ARG A 194 3.85 -7.27 -21.51
CA ARG A 194 3.90 -8.22 -22.63
C ARG A 194 3.18 -7.69 -23.86
N GLN A 195 1.98 -7.15 -23.69
CA GLN A 195 1.23 -6.52 -24.77
C GLN A 195 2.06 -5.40 -25.42
N MET A 196 2.60 -4.49 -24.60
CA MET A 196 3.42 -3.38 -25.09
C MET A 196 4.72 -3.84 -25.76
N ALA A 197 5.32 -4.93 -25.27
CA ALA A 197 6.50 -5.52 -25.90
C ALA A 197 6.17 -6.07 -27.31
N GLU A 198 5.07 -6.80 -27.42
CA GLU A 198 4.58 -7.32 -28.71
C GLU A 198 4.28 -6.17 -29.70
N GLU A 199 3.53 -5.15 -29.27
CA GLU A 199 3.23 -3.97 -30.07
C GLU A 199 4.49 -3.23 -30.54
N ASN A 200 5.56 -3.28 -29.75
CA ASN A 200 6.86 -2.71 -30.09
C ASN A 200 7.81 -3.71 -30.77
N GLY A 201 7.37 -4.92 -31.08
CA GLY A 201 8.16 -5.94 -31.78
C GLY A 201 9.34 -6.49 -30.98
N PHE A 202 9.20 -6.61 -29.66
CA PHE A 202 10.17 -7.22 -28.76
C PHE A 202 9.78 -8.65 -28.40
N GLU A 203 10.76 -9.55 -28.44
CA GLU A 203 10.62 -10.87 -27.84
C GLU A 203 10.75 -10.79 -26.32
N VAL A 204 9.86 -11.45 -25.56
CA VAL A 204 9.87 -11.44 -24.10
C VAL A 204 10.17 -12.81 -23.56
N GLU A 205 11.29 -12.95 -22.86
CA GLU A 205 11.57 -14.07 -21.98
C GLU A 205 11.14 -13.70 -20.55
N THR A 206 10.47 -14.60 -19.83
CA THR A 206 10.07 -14.34 -18.44
C THR A 206 10.85 -15.20 -17.48
N VAL A 207 11.40 -14.58 -16.45
CA VAL A 207 12.02 -15.24 -15.30
C VAL A 207 11.25 -14.83 -14.05
N GLY A 208 10.69 -15.81 -13.34
CA GLY A 208 9.96 -15.58 -12.10
C GLY A 208 10.88 -15.58 -10.89
N PHE A 209 10.59 -14.69 -9.95
CA PHE A 209 11.05 -14.83 -8.57
C PHE A 209 10.00 -15.51 -7.72
N ASP A 210 10.47 -16.21 -6.68
CA ASP A 210 9.66 -16.61 -5.55
C ASP A 210 10.29 -16.09 -4.24
N SER A 211 9.56 -16.23 -3.13
CA SER A 211 10.03 -15.80 -1.82
C SER A 211 11.28 -16.56 -1.35
N ASP A 212 11.47 -17.79 -1.84
CA ASP A 212 12.48 -18.69 -1.35
C ASP A 212 13.84 -18.45 -2.00
N ASN A 213 13.87 -17.90 -3.23
CA ASN A 213 15.10 -17.65 -3.99
C ASN A 213 15.48 -16.15 -4.13
N ARG A 214 14.77 -15.25 -3.46
CA ARG A 214 14.95 -13.80 -3.58
C ARG A 214 16.36 -13.32 -3.25
N HIS A 215 17.06 -14.00 -2.35
CA HIS A 215 18.33 -13.51 -1.79
C HIS A 215 19.54 -14.43 -2.09
N ASP A 216 19.36 -15.53 -2.78
CA ASP A 216 20.44 -16.51 -2.98
C ASP A 216 21.31 -16.24 -4.21
N GLY A 217 20.98 -15.26 -5.02
CA GLY A 217 21.71 -14.88 -6.23
C GLY A 217 21.60 -15.88 -7.40
N LYS A 218 20.96 -17.03 -7.23
CA LYS A 218 20.83 -18.05 -8.28
C LYS A 218 20.04 -17.56 -9.48
N ALA A 219 18.97 -16.77 -9.23
CA ALA A 219 18.19 -16.18 -10.31
C ALA A 219 19.04 -15.23 -11.16
N PHE A 220 19.93 -14.44 -10.52
CA PHE A 220 20.83 -13.54 -11.21
C PHE A 220 21.91 -14.30 -11.99
N GLU A 221 22.46 -15.37 -11.41
CA GLU A 221 23.41 -16.25 -12.09
C GLU A 221 22.79 -16.87 -13.33
N GLU A 222 21.57 -17.37 -13.25
CA GLU A 222 20.85 -17.96 -14.36
C GLU A 222 20.55 -16.93 -15.45
N LEU A 223 20.13 -15.71 -15.10
CA LEU A 223 19.94 -14.61 -16.04
C LEU A 223 21.21 -14.32 -16.85
N LEU A 224 22.34 -14.19 -16.15
CA LEU A 224 23.63 -13.91 -16.80
C LEU A 224 24.11 -15.12 -17.64
N ARG A 225 23.91 -16.35 -17.16
CA ARG A 225 24.25 -17.55 -17.92
C ARG A 225 23.46 -17.70 -19.21
N ARG A 226 22.20 -17.25 -19.24
CA ARG A 226 21.37 -17.21 -20.47
C ARG A 226 21.79 -16.11 -21.44
N GLY A 227 22.69 -15.24 -21.04
CA GLY A 227 23.14 -14.13 -21.87
C GLY A 227 22.15 -12.99 -21.95
N THR A 228 21.35 -12.78 -20.89
CA THR A 228 20.43 -11.64 -20.81
C THR A 228 21.18 -10.32 -21.06
N ARG A 229 20.73 -9.54 -22.05
CA ARG A 229 21.34 -8.27 -22.42
C ARG A 229 20.44 -7.06 -22.13
N ALA A 230 19.13 -7.28 -22.10
CA ALA A 230 18.13 -6.27 -21.75
C ALA A 230 17.17 -6.87 -20.72
N LEU A 231 16.88 -6.13 -19.66
CA LEU A 231 16.06 -6.60 -18.55
C LEU A 231 15.08 -5.51 -18.08
N TYR A 232 13.85 -5.91 -17.90
CA TYR A 232 12.89 -5.11 -17.14
C TYR A 232 12.40 -5.86 -15.90
N THR A 233 12.24 -5.14 -14.82
CA THR A 233 11.61 -5.65 -13.61
C THR A 233 10.64 -4.63 -13.01
N ASN A 234 9.55 -5.10 -12.44
CA ASN A 234 8.62 -4.28 -11.67
C ASN A 234 9.11 -4.04 -10.23
N SER A 235 10.28 -4.52 -9.87
CA SER A 235 10.86 -4.37 -8.55
C SER A 235 12.25 -3.76 -8.59
N TYR A 236 12.37 -2.59 -8.00
CA TYR A 236 13.68 -1.93 -7.86
C TYR A 236 14.63 -2.68 -6.92
N VAL A 237 14.12 -3.52 -6.03
CA VAL A 237 14.93 -4.30 -5.08
C VAL A 237 15.70 -5.39 -5.82
N GLU A 238 15.04 -6.11 -6.72
CA GLU A 238 15.65 -7.13 -7.55
C GLU A 238 16.65 -6.51 -8.53
N LEU A 239 16.34 -5.32 -9.07
CA LEU A 239 17.30 -4.62 -9.93
C LEU A 239 18.56 -4.21 -9.16
N ALA A 240 18.40 -3.60 -7.98
CA ALA A 240 19.54 -3.24 -7.12
C ALA A 240 20.37 -4.48 -6.76
N GLY A 241 19.69 -5.59 -6.40
CA GLY A 241 20.35 -6.87 -6.12
C GLY A 241 21.14 -7.42 -7.31
N LEU A 242 20.59 -7.35 -8.52
CA LEU A 242 21.30 -7.75 -9.74
C LEU A 242 22.54 -6.89 -10.01
N LEU A 243 22.41 -5.56 -9.86
CA LEU A 243 23.53 -4.62 -10.06
C LEU A 243 24.65 -4.90 -9.05
N ASP A 244 24.32 -5.11 -7.78
CA ASP A 244 25.30 -5.47 -6.74
C ASP A 244 25.94 -6.84 -7.02
N TYR A 245 25.15 -7.82 -7.45
CA TYR A 245 25.67 -9.13 -7.83
C TYR A 245 26.70 -9.03 -8.97
N CYS A 246 26.38 -8.22 -10.00
CA CYS A 246 27.30 -8.00 -11.12
C CYS A 246 28.57 -7.27 -10.67
N ARG A 247 28.45 -6.22 -9.82
CA ARG A 247 29.60 -5.49 -9.24
C ARG A 247 30.51 -6.39 -8.45
N CYS A 248 29.95 -7.21 -7.55
CA CYS A 248 30.73 -8.13 -6.73
C CYS A 248 31.52 -9.18 -7.54
N ARG A 249 31.00 -9.54 -8.72
CA ARG A 249 31.64 -10.53 -9.62
C ARG A 249 32.50 -9.90 -10.72
N GLY A 250 32.48 -8.60 -10.85
CA GLY A 250 33.19 -7.91 -11.94
C GLY A 250 32.63 -8.21 -13.33
N THR A 251 31.34 -8.57 -13.41
CA THR A 251 30.63 -8.84 -14.66
C THR A 251 29.81 -7.64 -15.08
N ALA A 252 29.67 -7.43 -16.39
CA ALA A 252 28.80 -6.38 -16.91
C ALA A 252 27.33 -6.72 -16.63
N ALA A 253 26.58 -5.75 -16.12
CA ALA A 253 25.13 -5.86 -15.97
C ALA A 253 24.46 -5.70 -17.35
N PRO A 254 23.30 -6.35 -17.58
CA PRO A 254 22.47 -6.08 -18.75
C PRO A 254 21.94 -4.64 -18.70
N ASP A 255 21.53 -4.09 -19.83
CA ASP A 255 20.76 -2.84 -19.86
C ASP A 255 19.42 -3.06 -19.11
N CYS A 256 19.14 -2.27 -18.09
CA CYS A 256 18.04 -2.52 -17.15
C CYS A 256 17.08 -1.35 -17.07
N ALA A 257 15.79 -1.66 -16.96
CA ALA A 257 14.76 -0.73 -16.58
C ALA A 257 13.90 -1.30 -15.44
N CYS A 258 13.34 -0.44 -14.61
CA CYS A 258 12.42 -0.87 -13.58
C CYS A 258 11.25 0.09 -13.35
N THR A 259 10.20 -0.44 -12.73
CA THR A 259 9.17 0.38 -12.10
C THR A 259 9.65 0.81 -10.71
N TYR A 260 9.27 2.03 -10.32
CA TYR A 260 9.68 2.71 -9.09
C TYR A 260 11.13 3.23 -9.09
N THR A 261 11.43 4.04 -8.07
CA THR A 261 12.71 4.73 -7.99
C THR A 261 13.76 3.88 -7.31
N LEU A 262 14.86 3.63 -8.00
CA LEU A 262 16.06 3.03 -7.42
C LEU A 262 16.65 3.88 -6.29
N PRO A 263 17.36 3.28 -5.34
CA PRO A 263 18.22 3.98 -4.43
C PRO A 263 19.24 4.87 -5.16
N PHE A 264 19.62 5.98 -4.53
CA PHE A 264 20.42 7.03 -5.18
C PHE A 264 21.75 6.52 -5.77
N GLU A 265 22.37 5.56 -5.10
CA GLU A 265 23.63 4.94 -5.50
C GLU A 265 23.59 4.18 -6.83
N TYR A 266 22.40 3.81 -7.31
CA TYR A 266 22.24 3.11 -8.60
C TYR A 266 21.78 4.03 -9.73
N LEU A 267 21.38 5.27 -9.45
CA LEU A 267 20.85 6.18 -10.46
C LEU A 267 21.87 6.58 -11.52
N SER A 268 23.15 6.51 -11.20
CA SER A 268 24.25 6.81 -12.12
C SER A 268 24.85 5.56 -12.76
N ASP A 269 24.32 4.37 -12.49
CA ASP A 269 24.81 3.14 -13.10
C ASP A 269 24.47 3.13 -14.60
N PRO A 270 25.45 2.98 -15.48
CA PRO A 270 25.23 3.05 -16.94
C PRO A 270 24.31 1.94 -17.48
N ALA A 271 24.14 0.85 -16.72
CA ALA A 271 23.21 -0.22 -17.05
C ALA A 271 21.74 0.17 -16.79
N VAL A 272 21.48 1.19 -15.98
CA VAL A 272 20.12 1.66 -15.70
C VAL A 272 19.67 2.62 -16.79
N ILE A 273 18.87 2.13 -17.73
CA ILE A 273 18.43 2.89 -18.89
C ILE A 273 17.09 3.59 -18.70
N GLY A 274 16.32 3.19 -17.70
CA GLY A 274 15.02 3.80 -17.48
C GLY A 274 14.38 3.41 -16.15
N MET A 275 13.58 4.34 -15.65
CA MET A 275 12.73 4.12 -14.49
C MET A 275 11.32 4.61 -14.79
N ILE A 276 10.35 3.78 -14.46
CA ILE A 276 8.94 4.12 -14.60
C ILE A 276 8.42 4.56 -13.23
N HIS A 277 8.07 5.83 -13.13
CA HIS A 277 7.54 6.39 -11.89
C HIS A 277 6.02 6.38 -11.90
N ALA A 278 5.43 5.72 -10.89
CA ALA A 278 4.04 6.00 -10.55
C ALA A 278 3.97 7.34 -9.78
N PRO A 279 3.02 8.22 -10.08
CA PRO A 279 2.85 9.48 -9.35
C PRO A 279 2.34 9.18 -7.94
N LEU A 280 3.26 9.04 -6.99
CA LEU A 280 2.99 8.58 -5.62
C LEU A 280 1.89 9.40 -4.93
N ARG A 281 1.89 10.71 -5.13
CA ARG A 281 0.90 11.60 -4.51
C ARG A 281 -0.52 11.32 -5.04
N GLU A 282 -0.68 11.30 -6.35
CA GLU A 282 -1.95 11.02 -7.01
C GLU A 282 -2.45 9.61 -6.64
N ARG A 283 -1.52 8.66 -6.57
CA ARG A 283 -1.80 7.29 -6.16
C ARG A 283 -2.45 7.25 -4.78
N VAL A 284 -1.82 7.82 -3.76
CA VAL A 284 -2.34 7.75 -2.40
C VAL A 284 -3.63 8.55 -2.22
N GLU A 285 -3.79 9.68 -2.93
CA GLU A 285 -5.03 10.46 -2.95
C GLU A 285 -6.20 9.61 -3.48
N ASN A 286 -5.99 8.90 -4.60
CA ASN A 286 -7.00 8.03 -5.21
C ASN A 286 -7.29 6.79 -4.34
N GLU A 287 -6.27 6.15 -3.77
CA GLU A 287 -6.42 4.98 -2.91
C GLU A 287 -7.19 5.31 -1.62
N ILE A 288 -6.84 6.39 -0.93
CA ILE A 288 -7.59 6.84 0.25
C ILE A 288 -9.02 7.25 -0.12
N GLY A 289 -9.19 7.95 -1.24
CA GLY A 289 -10.50 8.31 -1.76
C GLY A 289 -11.40 7.09 -1.98
N LEU A 290 -10.90 6.09 -2.70
CA LEU A 290 -11.62 4.86 -2.99
C LEU A 290 -11.88 4.02 -1.73
N LEU A 291 -10.87 3.86 -0.86
CA LEU A 291 -11.05 3.11 0.38
C LEU A 291 -12.14 3.72 1.27
N ARG A 292 -12.20 5.05 1.34
CA ARG A 292 -13.25 5.74 2.11
C ARG A 292 -14.64 5.47 1.56
N LEU A 293 -14.81 5.45 0.23
CA LEU A 293 -16.09 5.10 -0.39
C LEU A 293 -16.51 3.67 -0.03
N LEU A 294 -15.58 2.72 -0.11
CA LEU A 294 -15.84 1.33 0.27
C LEU A 294 -16.23 1.20 1.76
N ILE A 295 -15.56 1.95 2.65
CA ILE A 295 -15.89 1.97 4.07
C ILE A 295 -17.28 2.57 4.30
N GLU A 296 -17.65 3.62 3.57
CA GLU A 296 -18.98 4.23 3.68
C GLU A 296 -20.08 3.30 3.19
N ASP A 297 -19.89 2.63 2.07
CA ASP A 297 -20.86 1.69 1.52
C ASP A 297 -21.06 0.46 2.42
N SER A 298 -19.97 -0.12 2.93
CA SER A 298 -20.03 -1.22 3.91
C SER A 298 -20.78 -0.83 5.19
N ALA A 299 -20.68 0.42 5.65
CA ALA A 299 -21.40 0.89 6.83
C ALA A 299 -22.91 1.05 6.56
N ARG A 300 -23.28 1.62 5.41
CA ARG A 300 -24.72 1.78 5.02
C ARG A 300 -25.43 0.44 4.95
N GLU A 301 -24.78 -0.58 4.40
CA GLU A 301 -25.35 -1.92 4.32
C GLU A 301 -25.56 -2.59 5.68
N ARG A 302 -24.68 -2.28 6.67
CA ARG A 302 -24.85 -2.77 8.05
C ARG A 302 -26.00 -2.08 8.80
N GLU A 303 -26.23 -0.79 8.50
CA GLU A 303 -27.34 -0.01 9.10
C GLU A 303 -28.69 -0.35 8.47
N GLY A 304 -28.73 -0.88 7.24
CA GLY A 304 -29.95 -1.29 6.52
C GLY A 304 -30.39 -2.74 6.81
N ARG A 305 -29.62 -3.49 7.59
CA ARG A 305 -29.96 -4.85 8.08
C ARG A 305 -30.40 -4.80 9.52
#